data_a7a1992de787896c04775495cb4d8352
#
_entry.id   a7a1992de787896c04775495cb4d8352
#
_cell.length_a   1.000
_cell.length_b   1.000
_cell.length_c   1.000
_cell.angle_alpha   90.00
_cell.angle_beta   90.00
_cell.angle_gamma   90.00
#
_symmetry.space_group_name_H-M   'P 1'
#
loop_
_entity.id
_entity.type
_entity.pdbx_description
1 polymer ?
#
loop_
_entity_poly.entity_id
_entity_poly.type
_entity_poly.pdbx_seq_one_letter_code
_entity_poly.pdbx_strand_id
1 'polypeptide(L)'
;MRAWHFSENAYPFLPPAEQYDSIRVTLPNRLYDPKKGAELYDRFLREWQIAEEEGVNIMLNEHHQTATCVDPAAPLVLAALARMTHKARLLILGNPVANRRQPVRVAEEMALIDVLSKGRLEAGFVRGVPTEILPANSNPVRMNERHWEALDLIVQAWTSNDGPTSFEGRFFHHRNINIWPRPYQSPHPPVWVSTTSAGGAAQVGAHGYIQATFLTGFKGTPAIYDSYRKGWRQAGKSADVPVNRLAYAAMVYVADNDAKARAGAEKLLWYVTANKVSPWFRNPPGYSPVAANVQMMLGDAAGGGFGNFGGNLTVDAAVANGTMFYGTPDKVFEQIKTFYHHVGGFGNLLLMGQAGHLDHDETVLGIRTFAREVYPRLKEEFPDNAISGRGATSAAATR
;
A
#
# COMPACT_ATOMS: atom_id res chain seq x y z
N MET A 1 14.35 -6.47 8.41
CA MET A 1 13.12 -6.25 7.59
C MET A 1 11.92 -6.11 8.50
N ARG A 2 10.97 -5.20 8.19
CA ARG A 2 9.67 -5.05 8.86
C ARG A 2 8.58 -5.69 8.03
N ALA A 3 7.63 -6.35 8.67
CA ALA A 3 6.46 -6.92 8.03
C ALA A 3 5.19 -6.20 8.48
N TRP A 4 4.25 -6.05 7.55
CA TRP A 4 2.99 -5.34 7.74
C TRP A 4 1.84 -6.19 7.22
N HIS A 5 0.90 -6.56 8.09
CA HIS A 5 -0.31 -7.24 7.64
C HIS A 5 -1.25 -6.21 6.98
N PHE A 6 -1.66 -6.54 5.77
CA PHE A 6 -2.50 -5.72 4.92
C PHE A 6 -3.75 -6.51 4.53
N SER A 7 -4.90 -5.93 4.78
CA SER A 7 -6.20 -6.44 4.33
C SER A 7 -6.82 -5.45 3.36
N GLU A 8 -7.36 -5.95 2.26
CA GLU A 8 -8.15 -5.13 1.33
C GLU A 8 -9.55 -4.82 1.85
N ASN A 9 -9.99 -5.41 2.97
CA ASN A 9 -11.32 -5.22 3.53
C ASN A 9 -12.44 -5.38 2.48
N ALA A 10 -12.30 -6.38 1.62
CA ALA A 10 -13.23 -6.60 0.54
C ALA A 10 -14.56 -7.19 1.06
N TYR A 11 -15.65 -6.85 0.37
CA TYR A 11 -16.97 -7.45 0.56
C TYR A 11 -17.18 -8.59 -0.45
N PRO A 12 -17.08 -9.86 -0.02
CA PRO A 12 -17.07 -11.00 -0.94
C PRO A 12 -18.47 -11.50 -1.35
N PHE A 13 -19.54 -11.04 -0.70
CA PHE A 13 -20.91 -11.55 -0.90
C PHE A 13 -21.56 -10.90 -2.13
N LEU A 14 -20.93 -11.06 -3.28
CA LEU A 14 -21.35 -10.50 -4.55
C LEU A 14 -21.86 -11.58 -5.49
N PRO A 15 -22.69 -11.22 -6.49
CA PRO A 15 -23.01 -12.13 -7.59
C PRO A 15 -21.72 -12.52 -8.33
N PRO A 16 -21.76 -13.62 -9.11
CA PRO A 16 -20.65 -13.98 -9.99
C PRO A 16 -20.18 -12.80 -10.86
N ALA A 17 -18.88 -12.72 -11.08
CA ALA A 17 -18.25 -11.57 -11.77
C ALA A 17 -18.78 -11.36 -13.20
N GLU A 18 -19.34 -12.38 -13.82
CA GLU A 18 -19.95 -12.34 -15.16
C GLU A 18 -21.24 -11.52 -15.21
N GLN A 19 -21.86 -11.28 -14.04
CA GLN A 19 -23.14 -10.56 -13.93
C GLN A 19 -22.98 -9.04 -13.78
N TYR A 20 -21.75 -8.51 -13.77
CA TYR A 20 -21.50 -7.08 -13.71
C TYR A 20 -20.29 -6.65 -14.56
N ASP A 21 -20.34 -5.42 -15.09
CA ASP A 21 -19.27 -4.87 -15.92
C ASP A 21 -18.14 -4.24 -15.10
N SER A 22 -18.46 -3.73 -13.91
CA SER A 22 -17.48 -3.11 -13.02
C SER A 22 -17.88 -3.34 -11.56
N ILE A 23 -16.89 -3.75 -10.74
CA ILE A 23 -17.03 -3.83 -9.30
C ILE A 23 -16.84 -2.46 -8.63
N ARG A 24 -16.32 -1.48 -9.39
CA ARG A 24 -16.04 -0.13 -8.91
C ARG A 24 -17.07 0.84 -9.46
N VAL A 25 -17.51 1.74 -8.60
CA VAL A 25 -18.39 2.89 -8.90
C VAL A 25 -19.81 2.51 -9.35
N THR A 26 -19.95 1.63 -10.33
CA THR A 26 -21.23 1.33 -10.97
C THR A 26 -21.97 0.12 -10.40
N LEU A 27 -21.30 -0.69 -9.56
CA LEU A 27 -21.97 -1.80 -8.91
C LEU A 27 -23.03 -1.28 -7.91
N PRO A 28 -24.29 -1.72 -8.03
CA PRO A 28 -25.35 -1.20 -7.17
C PRO A 28 -25.11 -1.52 -5.69
N ASN A 29 -25.12 -0.52 -4.82
CA ASN A 29 -24.87 -0.69 -3.39
C ASN A 29 -25.99 -1.43 -2.64
N ARG A 30 -27.16 -1.68 -3.26
CA ARG A 30 -28.17 -2.59 -2.70
C ARG A 30 -27.69 -4.04 -2.54
N LEU A 31 -26.58 -4.39 -3.18
CA LEU A 31 -25.92 -5.69 -3.01
C LEU A 31 -25.12 -5.80 -1.70
N TYR A 32 -24.87 -4.68 -1.04
CA TYR A 32 -24.23 -4.67 0.28
C TYR A 32 -25.27 -4.89 1.38
N ASP A 33 -25.09 -5.95 2.16
CA ASP A 33 -25.86 -6.21 3.37
C ASP A 33 -25.14 -5.58 4.57
N PRO A 34 -25.71 -4.55 5.23
CA PRO A 34 -25.07 -3.89 6.36
C PRO A 34 -24.80 -4.80 7.56
N LYS A 35 -25.61 -5.87 7.76
CA LYS A 35 -25.39 -6.82 8.86
C LYS A 35 -24.15 -7.67 8.59
N LYS A 36 -24.02 -8.22 7.39
CA LYS A 36 -22.79 -8.91 6.95
C LYS A 36 -21.59 -7.98 6.96
N GLY A 37 -21.79 -6.71 6.60
CA GLY A 37 -20.75 -5.68 6.70
C GLY A 37 -20.24 -5.50 8.12
N ALA A 38 -21.14 -5.43 9.12
CA ALA A 38 -20.76 -5.33 10.52
C ALA A 38 -19.94 -6.54 10.97
N GLU A 39 -20.38 -7.77 10.64
CA GLU A 39 -19.65 -9.01 10.93
C GLU A 39 -18.25 -9.02 10.27
N LEU A 40 -18.13 -8.48 9.06
CA LEU A 40 -16.83 -8.34 8.39
C LEU A 40 -15.90 -7.37 9.12
N TYR A 41 -16.39 -6.22 9.61
CA TYR A 41 -15.56 -5.30 10.39
C TYR A 41 -15.11 -5.89 11.72
N ASP A 42 -15.96 -6.62 12.43
CA ASP A 42 -15.56 -7.35 13.66
C ASP A 42 -14.40 -8.32 13.35
N ARG A 43 -14.53 -9.05 12.22
CA ARG A 43 -13.50 -9.97 11.76
C ARG A 43 -12.19 -9.25 11.39
N PHE A 44 -12.26 -8.20 10.59
CA PHE A 44 -11.08 -7.45 10.15
C PHE A 44 -10.32 -6.85 11.34
N LEU A 45 -11.03 -6.23 12.27
CA LEU A 45 -10.42 -5.68 13.48
C LEU A 45 -9.73 -6.78 14.31
N ARG A 46 -10.35 -7.95 14.43
CA ARG A 46 -9.75 -9.09 15.14
C ARG A 46 -8.51 -9.63 14.42
N GLU A 47 -8.52 -9.73 13.09
CA GLU A 47 -7.39 -10.18 12.29
C GLU A 47 -6.17 -9.24 12.45
N TRP A 48 -6.37 -7.93 12.50
CA TRP A 48 -5.30 -6.97 12.80
C TRP A 48 -4.77 -7.08 14.24
N GLN A 49 -5.63 -7.32 15.23
CA GLN A 49 -5.16 -7.61 16.59
C GLN A 49 -4.30 -8.87 16.64
N ILE A 50 -4.70 -9.92 15.92
CA ILE A 50 -3.90 -11.15 15.83
C ILE A 50 -2.55 -10.87 15.16
N ALA A 51 -2.51 -10.04 14.12
CA ALA A 51 -1.24 -9.64 13.52
C ALA A 51 -0.31 -8.96 14.54
N GLU A 52 -0.83 -8.07 15.38
CA GLU A 52 -0.07 -7.48 16.48
C GLU A 52 0.39 -8.51 17.51
N GLU A 53 -0.50 -9.41 17.93
CA GLU A 53 -0.18 -10.50 18.89
C GLU A 53 1.01 -11.33 18.39
N GLU A 54 1.10 -11.54 17.08
CA GLU A 54 2.18 -12.27 16.41
C GLU A 54 3.39 -11.38 16.04
N GLY A 55 3.40 -10.11 16.45
CA GLY A 55 4.53 -9.19 16.24
C GLY A 55 4.66 -8.63 14.82
N VAL A 56 3.58 -8.64 14.05
CA VAL A 56 3.49 -8.04 12.72
C VAL A 56 2.80 -6.66 12.81
N ASN A 57 3.30 -5.68 12.07
CA ASN A 57 2.70 -4.35 12.02
C ASN A 57 1.39 -4.35 11.21
N ILE A 58 0.61 -3.29 11.37
CA ILE A 58 -0.72 -3.15 10.80
C ILE A 58 -0.70 -2.12 9.68
N MET A 59 -1.27 -2.48 8.53
CA MET A 59 -1.48 -1.55 7.42
C MET A 59 -2.93 -1.58 6.96
N LEU A 60 -3.49 -0.39 6.76
CA LEU A 60 -4.80 -0.16 6.13
C LEU A 60 -4.61 0.57 4.81
N ASN A 61 -5.52 0.32 3.87
CA ASN A 61 -5.70 1.15 2.68
C ASN A 61 -7.04 1.88 2.74
N GLU A 62 -7.24 2.79 1.80
CA GLU A 62 -8.50 3.51 1.64
C GLU A 62 -8.92 3.48 0.18
N HIS A 63 -10.14 3.01 -0.08
CA HIS A 63 -10.76 3.06 -1.38
C HIS A 63 -12.22 3.49 -1.29
N HIS A 64 -12.71 4.09 -2.36
CA HIS A 64 -14.03 4.66 -2.40
C HIS A 64 -14.90 3.96 -3.44
N GLN A 65 -16.20 3.81 -3.11
CA GLN A 65 -17.25 3.35 -4.02
C GLN A 65 -16.93 2.03 -4.73
N THR A 66 -16.45 1.06 -3.96
CA THR A 66 -16.09 -0.26 -4.46
C THR A 66 -16.32 -1.34 -3.42
N ALA A 67 -16.75 -2.52 -3.86
CA ALA A 67 -16.86 -3.69 -3.00
C ALA A 67 -15.50 -4.40 -2.78
N THR A 68 -14.45 -4.03 -3.52
CA THR A 68 -13.11 -4.61 -3.30
C THR A 68 -12.41 -4.05 -2.07
N CYS A 69 -12.92 -2.94 -1.53
CA CYS A 69 -12.49 -2.38 -0.26
C CYS A 69 -13.64 -1.55 0.32
N VAL A 70 -14.19 -2.01 1.43
CA VAL A 70 -15.28 -1.29 2.11
C VAL A 70 -14.76 -0.38 3.24
N ASP A 71 -13.56 0.12 3.12
CA ASP A 71 -12.93 1.07 4.03
C ASP A 71 -12.76 2.46 3.36
N PRO A 72 -13.84 3.25 3.25
CA PRO A 72 -13.79 4.57 2.62
C PRO A 72 -13.27 5.67 3.56
N ALA A 73 -12.96 5.33 4.81
CA ALA A 73 -12.52 6.24 5.85
C ALA A 73 -11.50 5.55 6.77
N ALA A 74 -10.38 5.11 6.20
CA ALA A 74 -9.32 4.42 6.90
C ALA A 74 -8.85 5.12 8.19
N PRO A 75 -8.83 6.47 8.30
CA PRO A 75 -8.54 7.15 9.56
C PRO A 75 -9.46 6.76 10.72
N LEU A 76 -10.75 6.49 10.47
CA LEU A 76 -11.69 6.08 11.53
C LEU A 76 -11.38 4.68 12.05
N VAL A 77 -11.12 3.73 11.14
CA VAL A 77 -10.76 2.36 11.50
C VAL A 77 -9.40 2.34 12.21
N LEU A 78 -8.42 3.12 11.72
CA LEU A 78 -7.12 3.20 12.37
C LEU A 78 -7.18 3.83 13.76
N ALA A 79 -8.06 4.80 13.99
CA ALA A 79 -8.29 5.39 15.32
C ALA A 79 -8.81 4.34 16.32
N ALA A 80 -9.72 3.45 15.88
CA ALA A 80 -10.18 2.31 16.68
C ALA A 80 -9.01 1.36 16.99
N LEU A 81 -8.25 0.95 15.96
CA LEU A 81 -7.08 0.08 16.11
C LEU A 81 -5.99 0.72 17.00
N ALA A 82 -5.81 2.04 16.97
CA ALA A 82 -4.88 2.75 17.84
C ALA A 82 -5.18 2.55 19.33
N ARG A 83 -6.45 2.29 19.68
CA ARG A 83 -6.89 2.01 21.06
C ARG A 83 -6.99 0.52 21.37
N MET A 84 -7.22 -0.31 20.35
CA MET A 84 -7.32 -1.77 20.49
C MET A 84 -5.98 -2.49 20.49
N THR A 85 -4.92 -1.79 20.06
CA THR A 85 -3.54 -2.31 19.93
C THR A 85 -2.55 -1.48 20.72
N HIS A 86 -1.35 -2.04 21.02
CA HIS A 86 -0.41 -1.42 21.96
C HIS A 86 1.03 -1.33 21.45
N LYS A 87 1.46 -2.22 20.55
CA LYS A 87 2.86 -2.38 20.12
C LYS A 87 3.06 -2.17 18.62
N ALA A 88 2.16 -2.71 17.80
CA ALA A 88 2.28 -2.63 16.35
C ALA A 88 2.32 -1.19 15.87
N ARG A 89 3.18 -0.89 14.91
CA ARG A 89 3.08 0.35 14.15
C ARG A 89 1.84 0.29 13.26
N LEU A 90 1.29 1.45 13.00
CA LEU A 90 0.00 1.63 12.34
C LEU A 90 0.20 2.47 11.08
N LEU A 91 0.04 1.88 9.90
CA LEU A 91 0.21 2.53 8.62
C LEU A 91 -1.12 2.67 7.89
N ILE A 92 -1.46 3.88 7.47
CA ILE A 92 -2.43 4.08 6.39
C ILE A 92 -1.63 4.24 5.09
N LEU A 93 -1.89 3.37 4.10
CA LEU A 93 -1.27 3.52 2.80
C LEU A 93 -2.28 3.18 1.69
N GLY A 94 -3.08 4.21 1.27
CA GLY A 94 -2.90 5.56 1.77
C GLY A 94 -4.06 6.49 1.51
N ASN A 95 -3.94 7.61 2.16
CA ASN A 95 -4.88 8.70 1.95
C ASN A 95 -4.79 9.24 0.51
N PRO A 96 -5.90 9.29 -0.26
CA PRO A 96 -5.91 9.82 -1.63
C PRO A 96 -5.99 11.35 -1.63
N VAL A 97 -4.91 12.01 -1.17
CA VAL A 97 -4.92 13.45 -0.85
C VAL A 97 -5.16 14.36 -2.05
N ALA A 98 -4.87 13.89 -3.29
CA ALA A 98 -5.21 14.67 -4.47
C ALA A 98 -6.72 14.79 -4.70
N ASN A 99 -7.52 13.87 -4.14
CA ASN A 99 -8.98 13.90 -4.16
C ASN A 99 -9.58 14.74 -3.00
N ARG A 100 -8.78 15.06 -1.99
CA ARG A 100 -9.26 15.81 -0.82
C ARG A 100 -9.37 17.30 -1.13
N ARG A 101 -10.46 17.92 -0.70
CA ARG A 101 -10.66 19.38 -0.82
C ARG A 101 -9.90 20.15 0.25
N GLN A 102 -9.72 19.55 1.42
CA GLN A 102 -9.10 20.18 2.60
C GLN A 102 -7.99 19.27 3.17
N PRO A 103 -6.75 19.36 2.68
CA PRO A 103 -5.64 18.58 3.21
C PRO A 103 -5.33 18.86 4.68
N VAL A 104 -5.64 20.07 5.20
CA VAL A 104 -5.50 20.39 6.62
C VAL A 104 -6.31 19.43 7.49
N ARG A 105 -7.51 19.02 7.05
CA ARG A 105 -8.32 18.03 7.76
C ARG A 105 -7.59 16.67 7.85
N VAL A 106 -6.90 16.26 6.81
CA VAL A 106 -6.08 15.04 6.83
C VAL A 106 -4.92 15.19 7.83
N ALA A 107 -4.29 16.36 7.86
CA ALA A 107 -3.24 16.65 8.85
C ALA A 107 -3.75 16.53 10.30
N GLU A 108 -4.94 17.05 10.59
CA GLU A 108 -5.58 16.93 11.91
C GLU A 108 -5.90 15.47 12.26
N GLU A 109 -6.49 14.73 11.35
CA GLU A 109 -6.84 13.31 11.56
C GLU A 109 -5.59 12.46 11.84
N MET A 110 -4.54 12.62 11.06
CA MET A 110 -3.28 11.91 11.28
C MET A 110 -2.60 12.31 12.58
N ALA A 111 -2.59 13.60 12.92
CA ALA A 111 -2.03 14.07 14.18
C ALA A 111 -2.80 13.51 15.40
N LEU A 112 -4.13 13.46 15.31
CA LEU A 112 -4.95 12.87 16.37
C LEU A 112 -4.68 11.37 16.53
N ILE A 113 -4.58 10.62 15.44
CA ILE A 113 -4.25 9.18 15.48
C ILE A 113 -2.85 8.96 16.04
N ASP A 114 -1.89 9.83 15.71
CA ASP A 114 -0.53 9.75 16.25
C ASP A 114 -0.51 9.92 17.77
N VAL A 115 -1.29 10.87 18.30
CA VAL A 115 -1.47 11.05 19.75
C VAL A 115 -2.20 9.85 20.38
N LEU A 116 -3.30 9.38 19.79
CA LEU A 116 -4.07 8.24 20.29
C LEU A 116 -3.23 6.97 20.34
N SER A 117 -2.34 6.78 19.37
CA SER A 117 -1.44 5.63 19.27
C SER A 117 -0.12 5.80 20.03
N LYS A 118 0.13 6.99 20.63
CA LYS A 118 1.38 7.31 21.31
C LYS A 118 2.61 7.16 20.41
N GLY A 119 2.53 7.73 19.19
CA GLY A 119 3.65 7.78 18.24
C GLY A 119 3.86 6.49 17.44
N ARG A 120 2.84 5.65 17.30
CA ARG A 120 2.92 4.43 16.47
C ARG A 120 2.47 4.65 15.03
N LEU A 121 1.90 5.81 14.70
CA LEU A 121 1.45 6.13 13.35
C LEU A 121 2.61 6.20 12.36
N GLU A 122 2.39 5.67 11.17
CA GLU A 122 3.11 5.98 9.94
C GLU A 122 2.09 6.48 8.90
N ALA A 123 2.31 7.68 8.36
CA ALA A 123 1.33 8.38 7.55
C ALA A 123 1.61 8.18 6.06
N GLY A 124 0.75 7.46 5.38
CA GLY A 124 0.93 7.15 3.96
C GLY A 124 -0.08 7.86 3.07
N PHE A 125 0.39 8.26 1.91
CA PHE A 125 -0.34 9.06 0.94
C PHE A 125 -0.25 8.47 -0.45
N VAL A 126 -1.34 8.60 -1.19
CA VAL A 126 -1.45 8.20 -2.58
C VAL A 126 -2.08 9.33 -3.40
N ARG A 127 -1.81 9.30 -4.69
CA ARG A 127 -2.45 10.24 -5.61
C ARG A 127 -3.97 10.01 -5.71
N GLY A 128 -4.41 8.79 -5.49
CA GLY A 128 -5.74 8.29 -5.77
C GLY A 128 -5.77 7.45 -7.04
N VAL A 129 -6.63 6.43 -7.05
CA VAL A 129 -6.78 5.54 -8.21
C VAL A 129 -7.70 6.14 -9.27
N PRO A 130 -7.55 5.76 -10.55
CA PRO A 130 -8.33 6.31 -11.65
C PRO A 130 -9.85 6.26 -11.44
N THR A 131 -10.34 5.18 -10.84
CA THR A 131 -11.77 4.94 -10.59
C THR A 131 -12.42 5.91 -9.61
N GLU A 132 -11.63 6.59 -8.79
CA GLU A 132 -12.12 7.50 -7.73
C GLU A 132 -12.15 8.96 -8.18
N ILE A 133 -11.55 9.28 -9.32
CA ILE A 133 -11.38 10.66 -9.78
C ILE A 133 -12.72 11.34 -10.10
N LEU A 134 -13.56 10.67 -10.88
CA LEU A 134 -14.88 11.20 -11.23
C LEU A 134 -15.80 11.29 -10.01
N PRO A 135 -15.94 10.25 -9.18
CA PRO A 135 -16.73 10.35 -7.96
C PRO A 135 -16.24 11.44 -6.99
N ALA A 136 -14.94 11.69 -6.92
CA ALA A 136 -14.37 12.75 -6.11
C ALA A 136 -14.48 14.15 -6.76
N ASN A 137 -15.02 14.25 -7.98
CA ASN A 137 -15.07 15.49 -8.74
C ASN A 137 -13.68 16.15 -8.86
N SER A 138 -12.66 15.34 -9.15
CA SER A 138 -11.28 15.75 -9.30
C SER A 138 -10.88 15.88 -10.78
N ASN A 139 -9.90 16.74 -11.07
CA ASN A 139 -9.38 16.90 -12.42
C ASN A 139 -8.19 15.94 -12.64
N PRO A 140 -8.32 14.94 -13.53
CA PRO A 140 -7.27 13.92 -13.73
C PRO A 140 -5.94 14.50 -14.18
N VAL A 141 -5.94 15.58 -14.96
CA VAL A 141 -4.71 16.21 -15.47
C VAL A 141 -3.87 16.83 -14.33
N ARG A 142 -4.52 17.25 -13.25
CA ARG A 142 -3.86 17.98 -12.16
C ARG A 142 -3.54 17.13 -10.93
N MET A 143 -3.88 15.86 -10.96
CA MET A 143 -3.77 14.97 -9.78
C MET A 143 -2.35 14.88 -9.22
N ASN A 144 -1.33 14.85 -10.08
CA ASN A 144 0.04 14.75 -9.61
C ASN A 144 0.53 16.03 -8.90
N GLU A 145 0.31 17.20 -9.53
CA GLU A 145 0.69 18.47 -8.94
C GLU A 145 -0.06 18.71 -7.62
N ARG A 146 -1.38 18.41 -7.62
CA ARG A 146 -2.24 18.54 -6.46
C ARG A 146 -1.85 17.62 -5.32
N HIS A 147 -1.37 16.40 -5.62
CA HIS A 147 -0.87 15.45 -4.62
C HIS A 147 0.33 16.02 -3.85
N TRP A 148 1.31 16.53 -4.55
CA TRP A 148 2.52 17.06 -3.92
C TRP A 148 2.23 18.33 -3.12
N GLU A 149 1.45 19.25 -3.66
CA GLU A 149 1.05 20.46 -2.94
C GLU A 149 0.24 20.15 -1.67
N ALA A 150 -0.63 19.11 -1.72
CA ALA A 150 -1.33 18.65 -0.52
C ALA A 150 -0.37 18.08 0.54
N LEU A 151 0.66 17.34 0.14
CA LEU A 151 1.67 16.83 1.07
C LEU A 151 2.47 17.98 1.70
N ASP A 152 2.89 18.95 0.91
CA ASP A 152 3.62 20.13 1.42
C ASP A 152 2.79 20.87 2.46
N LEU A 153 1.50 21.09 2.18
CA LEU A 153 0.57 21.69 3.12
C LEU A 153 0.42 20.88 4.43
N ILE A 154 0.27 19.56 4.32
CA ILE A 154 0.13 18.65 5.47
C ILE A 154 1.40 18.70 6.33
N VAL A 155 2.57 18.58 5.72
CA VAL A 155 3.85 18.62 6.45
C VAL A 155 4.07 19.98 7.08
N GLN A 156 3.75 21.09 6.39
CA GLN A 156 3.81 22.41 6.96
C GLN A 156 2.88 22.54 8.18
N ALA A 157 1.64 22.05 8.08
CA ALA A 157 0.69 22.09 9.19
C ALA A 157 1.19 21.30 10.42
N TRP A 158 1.92 20.20 10.23
CA TRP A 158 2.49 19.42 11.33
C TRP A 158 3.71 20.05 11.98
N THR A 159 4.47 20.86 11.24
CA THR A 159 5.78 21.38 11.67
C THR A 159 5.75 22.85 12.08
N SER A 160 4.66 23.59 11.82
CA SER A 160 4.49 24.97 12.22
C SER A 160 3.96 25.03 13.66
N ASN A 161 4.85 25.20 14.65
CA ASN A 161 4.50 25.08 16.08
C ASN A 161 4.45 26.41 16.83
N ASP A 162 4.88 27.52 16.20
CA ASP A 162 5.02 28.83 16.88
C ASP A 162 3.82 29.76 16.62
N GLY A 163 2.68 29.20 16.28
CA GLY A 163 1.44 29.94 16.03
C GLY A 163 0.87 29.69 14.64
N PRO A 164 -0.18 30.43 14.25
CA PRO A 164 -0.84 30.22 12.97
C PRO A 164 0.10 30.49 11.78
N THR A 165 0.02 29.64 10.77
CA THR A 165 0.71 29.82 9.49
C THR A 165 -0.29 29.89 8.34
N SER A 166 0.15 30.33 7.17
CA SER A 166 -0.67 30.38 5.96
C SER A 166 0.00 29.59 4.86
N PHE A 167 -0.82 29.01 3.98
CA PHE A 167 -0.37 28.31 2.79
C PHE A 167 -1.10 28.89 1.57
N GLU A 168 -0.35 29.44 0.64
CA GLU A 168 -0.86 30.05 -0.60
C GLU A 168 -0.25 29.28 -1.79
N GLY A 169 -0.85 28.11 -2.10
CA GLY A 169 -0.44 27.27 -3.21
C GLY A 169 -1.21 27.57 -4.49
N ARG A 170 -1.06 26.70 -5.48
CA ARG A 170 -1.83 26.77 -6.73
C ARG A 170 -3.23 26.17 -6.60
N PHE A 171 -3.38 25.16 -5.76
CA PHE A 171 -4.61 24.38 -5.58
C PHE A 171 -5.22 24.57 -4.21
N PHE A 172 -4.43 24.91 -3.22
CA PHE A 172 -4.87 25.06 -1.84
C PHE A 172 -4.46 26.43 -1.28
N HIS A 173 -5.44 27.09 -0.71
CA HIS A 173 -5.26 28.40 -0.06
C HIS A 173 -5.85 28.30 1.33
N HIS A 174 -4.99 28.33 2.33
CA HIS A 174 -5.39 28.23 3.76
C HIS A 174 -4.71 29.29 4.57
N ARG A 175 -5.48 29.98 5.41
CA ARG A 175 -4.97 31.02 6.31
C ARG A 175 -5.21 30.60 7.75
N ASN A 176 -4.30 31.05 8.61
CA ASN A 176 -4.38 30.81 10.06
C ASN A 176 -4.45 29.30 10.39
N ILE A 177 -3.65 28.47 9.70
CA ILE A 177 -3.53 27.04 10.01
C ILE A 177 -2.83 26.91 11.35
N ASN A 178 -3.50 26.28 12.33
CA ASN A 178 -2.96 26.01 13.65
C ASN A 178 -3.65 24.76 14.19
N ILE A 179 -3.10 23.58 13.85
CA ILE A 179 -3.76 22.32 14.17
C ILE A 179 -3.59 21.93 15.64
N TRP A 180 -4.65 21.42 16.24
CA TRP A 180 -4.69 20.88 17.59
C TRP A 180 -5.44 19.54 17.58
N PRO A 181 -4.81 18.42 18.03
CA PRO A 181 -3.44 18.34 18.53
C PRO A 181 -2.38 18.44 17.42
N ARG A 182 -1.15 18.75 17.77
CA ARG A 182 0.00 18.49 16.92
C ARG A 182 0.38 17.01 17.00
N PRO A 183 1.14 16.47 16.03
CA PRO A 183 1.65 15.10 16.10
C PRO A 183 2.39 14.80 17.38
N TYR A 184 2.29 13.56 17.85
CA TYR A 184 3.06 13.05 18.98
C TYR A 184 4.54 12.88 18.61
N GLN A 185 4.82 12.44 17.40
CA GLN A 185 6.17 12.25 16.85
C GLN A 185 6.76 13.60 16.39
N SER A 186 8.08 13.77 16.54
CA SER A 186 8.81 14.96 16.11
C SER A 186 9.81 14.61 14.98
N PRO A 187 9.92 15.42 13.92
CA PRO A 187 9.11 16.61 13.60
C PRO A 187 7.68 16.29 13.18
N HIS A 188 7.42 15.07 12.72
CA HIS A 188 6.11 14.54 12.30
C HIS A 188 6.20 12.99 12.15
N PRO A 189 5.08 12.27 12.02
CA PRO A 189 5.09 10.84 11.71
C PRO A 189 5.86 10.53 10.42
N PRO A 190 6.50 9.35 10.30
CA PRO A 190 7.11 8.94 9.04
C PRO A 190 6.12 9.04 7.88
N VAL A 191 6.55 9.68 6.78
CA VAL A 191 5.73 9.88 5.59
C VAL A 191 6.03 8.78 4.57
N TRP A 192 4.97 8.14 4.07
CA TRP A 192 5.04 7.13 3.02
C TRP A 192 4.31 7.63 1.78
N VAL A 193 4.81 7.28 0.61
CA VAL A 193 4.12 7.51 -0.66
C VAL A 193 4.15 6.24 -1.49
N SER A 194 2.98 5.80 -1.96
CA SER A 194 2.91 4.65 -2.87
C SER A 194 2.80 5.12 -4.32
N THR A 195 3.74 4.64 -5.14
CA THR A 195 3.69 4.84 -6.60
C THR A 195 4.28 3.63 -7.34
N THR A 196 3.72 3.38 -8.53
CA THR A 196 4.16 2.33 -9.45
C THR A 196 4.91 2.91 -10.65
N SER A 197 5.23 4.21 -10.66
CA SER A 197 5.93 4.87 -11.74
C SER A 197 7.35 5.31 -11.34
N ALA A 198 8.30 5.17 -12.25
CA ALA A 198 9.67 5.61 -12.04
C ALA A 198 9.78 7.12 -11.73
N GLY A 199 9.03 7.96 -12.47
CA GLY A 199 9.03 9.41 -12.23
C GLY A 199 8.49 9.79 -10.85
N GLY A 200 7.41 9.14 -10.41
CA GLY A 200 6.89 9.33 -9.05
C GLY A 200 7.90 8.90 -7.98
N ALA A 201 8.55 7.75 -8.16
CA ALA A 201 9.55 7.26 -7.22
C ALA A 201 10.76 8.19 -7.09
N ALA A 202 11.20 8.83 -8.16
CA ALA A 202 12.26 9.85 -8.10
C ALA A 202 11.86 11.04 -7.22
N GLN A 203 10.61 11.51 -7.31
CA GLN A 203 10.09 12.57 -6.44
C GLN A 203 10.03 12.13 -4.98
N VAL A 204 9.54 10.91 -4.70
CA VAL A 204 9.52 10.37 -3.33
C VAL A 204 10.92 10.32 -2.74
N GLY A 205 11.91 9.87 -3.52
CA GLY A 205 13.32 9.85 -3.13
C GLY A 205 13.88 11.24 -2.84
N ALA A 206 13.54 12.23 -3.66
CA ALA A 206 13.96 13.61 -3.46
C ALA A 206 13.44 14.20 -2.14
N HIS A 207 12.20 13.90 -1.77
CA HIS A 207 11.64 14.30 -0.45
C HIS A 207 12.20 13.47 0.71
N GLY A 208 12.75 12.28 0.45
CA GLY A 208 13.23 11.36 1.48
C GLY A 208 12.13 10.59 2.18
N TYR A 209 10.94 10.55 1.61
CA TYR A 209 9.81 9.76 2.11
C TYR A 209 10.03 8.27 1.86
N ILE A 210 9.25 7.42 2.52
CA ILE A 210 9.31 5.98 2.31
C ILE A 210 8.52 5.62 1.04
N GLN A 211 9.18 4.98 0.09
CA GLN A 211 8.59 4.54 -1.17
C GLN A 211 7.98 3.17 -1.02
N ALA A 212 6.67 3.06 -1.26
CA ALA A 212 6.02 1.77 -1.43
C ALA A 212 5.63 1.54 -2.90
N THR A 213 5.68 0.29 -3.33
CA THR A 213 5.17 -0.13 -4.63
C THR A 213 4.33 -1.39 -4.50
N PHE A 214 3.25 -1.48 -5.27
CA PHE A 214 2.22 -2.50 -5.16
C PHE A 214 2.17 -3.37 -6.40
N LEU A 215 2.42 -4.68 -6.25
CA LEU A 215 2.32 -5.71 -7.29
C LEU A 215 3.10 -5.38 -8.58
N THR A 216 4.25 -4.72 -8.48
CA THR A 216 5.06 -4.35 -9.66
C THR A 216 6.01 -5.45 -10.12
N GLY A 217 6.21 -6.47 -9.29
CA GLY A 217 6.91 -7.70 -9.62
C GLY A 217 8.38 -7.53 -9.99
N PHE A 218 8.97 -8.63 -10.49
CA PHE A 218 10.38 -8.68 -10.91
C PHE A 218 10.72 -7.66 -12.00
N LYS A 219 9.79 -7.40 -12.92
CA LYS A 219 10.04 -6.51 -14.06
C LYS A 219 9.98 -5.04 -13.69
N GLY A 220 9.00 -4.62 -12.88
CA GLY A 220 8.73 -3.20 -12.61
C GLY A 220 9.50 -2.64 -11.43
N THR A 221 9.68 -3.42 -10.36
CA THR A 221 10.24 -2.93 -9.10
C THR A 221 11.67 -2.39 -9.22
N PRO A 222 12.60 -3.03 -9.96
CA PRO A 222 13.97 -2.52 -10.08
C PRO A 222 14.03 -1.08 -10.61
N ALA A 223 13.30 -0.78 -11.68
CA ALA A 223 13.28 0.56 -12.29
C ALA A 223 12.70 1.63 -11.34
N ILE A 224 11.70 1.26 -10.52
CA ILE A 224 11.12 2.14 -9.50
C ILE A 224 12.15 2.44 -8.41
N TYR A 225 12.82 1.41 -7.89
CA TYR A 225 13.83 1.60 -6.83
C TYR A 225 15.08 2.33 -7.33
N ASP A 226 15.50 2.09 -8.58
CA ASP A 226 16.62 2.84 -9.19
C ASP A 226 16.26 4.33 -9.32
N SER A 227 15.05 4.64 -9.75
CA SER A 227 14.57 6.01 -9.82
C SER A 227 14.47 6.68 -8.45
N TYR A 228 14.02 5.97 -7.43
CA TYR A 228 14.04 6.45 -6.05
C TYR A 228 15.46 6.80 -5.61
N ARG A 229 16.42 5.87 -5.80
CA ARG A 229 17.84 6.08 -5.46
C ARG A 229 18.45 7.28 -6.22
N LYS A 230 18.07 7.45 -7.47
CA LYS A 230 18.49 8.61 -8.28
C LYS A 230 17.94 9.92 -7.69
N GLY A 231 16.64 10.00 -7.41
CA GLY A 231 16.01 11.18 -6.82
C GLY A 231 16.59 11.53 -5.46
N TRP A 232 16.82 10.52 -4.60
CA TRP A 232 17.47 10.67 -3.29
C TRP A 232 18.84 11.34 -3.41
N ARG A 233 19.71 10.85 -4.31
CA ARG A 233 21.05 11.43 -4.53
C ARG A 233 21.01 12.83 -5.14
N GLN A 234 20.13 13.05 -6.11
CA GLN A 234 19.97 14.37 -6.75
C GLN A 234 19.49 15.46 -5.77
N ALA A 235 18.80 15.09 -4.74
CA ALA A 235 18.39 16.01 -3.67
C ALA A 235 19.49 16.25 -2.61
N GLY A 236 20.72 15.82 -2.85
CA GLY A 236 21.84 16.06 -1.94
C GLY A 236 21.81 15.23 -0.65
N LYS A 237 21.01 14.17 -0.62
CA LYS A 237 20.99 13.23 0.51
C LYS A 237 22.21 12.29 0.44
N SER A 238 22.38 11.42 1.44
CA SER A 238 23.50 10.46 1.47
C SER A 238 23.65 9.67 0.16
N ALA A 239 24.88 9.23 -0.15
CA ALA A 239 25.12 8.39 -1.34
C ALA A 239 24.36 7.06 -1.29
N ASP A 240 24.14 6.55 -0.09
CA ASP A 240 23.50 5.27 0.18
C ASP A 240 22.05 5.47 0.65
N VAL A 241 21.17 4.64 0.12
CA VAL A 241 19.74 4.60 0.49
C VAL A 241 19.53 3.44 1.46
N PRO A 242 19.09 3.69 2.71
CA PRO A 242 18.74 2.61 3.61
C PRO A 242 17.56 1.78 3.08
N VAL A 243 17.61 0.46 3.22
CA VAL A 243 16.51 -0.44 2.77
C VAL A 243 15.18 -0.09 3.41
N ASN A 244 15.15 0.44 4.64
CA ASN A 244 13.94 0.84 5.34
C ASN A 244 13.19 2.02 4.68
N ARG A 245 13.78 2.64 3.66
CA ARG A 245 13.11 3.65 2.81
C ARG A 245 12.34 3.04 1.65
N LEU A 246 12.44 1.73 1.44
CA LEU A 246 11.78 1.02 0.35
C LEU A 246 10.85 -0.05 0.90
N ALA A 247 9.69 -0.17 0.27
CA ALA A 247 8.65 -1.12 0.64
C ALA A 247 8.07 -1.80 -0.61
N TYR A 248 7.80 -3.10 -0.48
CA TYR A 248 7.16 -3.89 -1.51
C TYR A 248 5.86 -4.53 -0.98
N ALA A 249 4.77 -4.38 -1.72
CA ALA A 249 3.50 -5.03 -1.44
C ALA A 249 3.24 -6.19 -2.40
N ALA A 250 2.97 -7.36 -1.84
CA ALA A 250 2.64 -8.59 -2.57
C ALA A 250 1.48 -9.33 -1.89
N MET A 251 0.77 -10.15 -2.66
CA MET A 251 -0.11 -11.17 -2.10
C MET A 251 0.76 -12.21 -1.40
N VAL A 252 0.46 -12.53 -0.13
CA VAL A 252 1.27 -13.49 0.63
C VAL A 252 0.37 -14.45 1.38
N TYR A 253 0.57 -15.76 1.15
CA TYR A 253 -0.13 -16.80 1.90
C TYR A 253 0.78 -17.95 2.26
N VAL A 254 0.84 -18.27 3.56
CA VAL A 254 1.69 -19.34 4.11
C VAL A 254 0.83 -20.35 4.84
N ALA A 255 1.03 -21.62 4.53
CA ALA A 255 0.37 -22.72 5.23
C ALA A 255 1.33 -23.88 5.49
N ASP A 256 0.88 -24.83 6.32
CA ASP A 256 1.66 -26.01 6.73
C ASP A 256 1.91 -27.02 5.61
N ASN A 257 1.12 -26.94 4.52
CA ASN A 257 1.28 -27.80 3.35
C ASN A 257 0.87 -27.13 2.04
N ASP A 258 1.34 -27.68 0.94
CA ASP A 258 1.15 -27.12 -0.41
C ASP A 258 -0.32 -27.03 -0.83
N ALA A 259 -1.16 -27.97 -0.46
CA ALA A 259 -2.57 -27.99 -0.84
C ALA A 259 -3.34 -26.83 -0.19
N LYS A 260 -3.18 -26.63 1.11
CA LYS A 260 -3.79 -25.48 1.82
C LYS A 260 -3.20 -24.16 1.32
N ALA A 261 -1.89 -24.11 1.10
CA ALA A 261 -1.23 -22.91 0.61
C ALA A 261 -1.78 -22.52 -0.79
N ARG A 262 -1.96 -23.49 -1.68
CA ARG A 262 -2.53 -23.28 -3.02
C ARG A 262 -3.97 -22.76 -2.93
N ALA A 263 -4.81 -23.41 -2.13
CA ALA A 263 -6.21 -23.00 -1.95
C ALA A 263 -6.33 -21.57 -1.42
N GLY A 264 -5.49 -21.18 -0.45
CA GLY A 264 -5.47 -19.81 0.06
C GLY A 264 -4.98 -18.79 -0.97
N ALA A 265 -3.95 -19.13 -1.73
CA ALA A 265 -3.44 -18.29 -2.81
C ALA A 265 -4.49 -18.03 -3.90
N GLU A 266 -5.27 -19.04 -4.28
CA GLU A 266 -6.38 -18.91 -5.24
C GLU A 266 -7.47 -17.97 -4.72
N LYS A 267 -7.79 -18.03 -3.43
CA LYS A 267 -8.73 -17.10 -2.77
C LYS A 267 -8.21 -15.66 -2.73
N LEU A 268 -6.92 -15.45 -2.49
CA LEU A 268 -6.31 -14.11 -2.58
C LEU A 268 -6.35 -13.55 -4.00
N LEU A 269 -6.18 -14.39 -4.99
CA LEU A 269 -6.16 -13.98 -6.39
C LEU A 269 -7.48 -13.37 -6.87
N TRP A 270 -8.59 -13.69 -6.19
CA TRP A 270 -9.91 -13.10 -6.46
C TRP A 270 -9.84 -11.56 -6.52
N TYR A 271 -9.11 -10.92 -5.63
CA TYR A 271 -9.01 -9.44 -5.62
C TYR A 271 -8.54 -8.89 -6.98
N VAL A 272 -7.59 -9.55 -7.61
CA VAL A 272 -7.07 -9.13 -8.92
C VAL A 272 -8.01 -9.53 -10.06
N THR A 273 -8.49 -10.76 -10.06
CA THR A 273 -9.27 -11.32 -11.17
C THR A 273 -10.71 -10.80 -11.22
N ALA A 274 -11.35 -10.59 -10.06
CA ALA A 274 -12.70 -10.05 -9.95
C ALA A 274 -12.78 -8.52 -10.07
N ASN A 275 -11.64 -7.84 -10.05
CA ASN A 275 -11.57 -6.38 -10.05
C ASN A 275 -11.78 -5.80 -11.47
N LYS A 276 -12.92 -6.11 -12.05
CA LYS A 276 -13.35 -5.54 -13.34
C LYS A 276 -13.58 -4.04 -13.20
N VAL A 277 -13.05 -3.30 -14.15
CA VAL A 277 -13.19 -1.83 -14.21
C VAL A 277 -13.63 -1.44 -15.61
N SER A 278 -14.74 -0.72 -15.69
CA SER A 278 -15.19 -0.13 -16.95
C SER A 278 -14.06 0.73 -17.58
N PRO A 279 -13.87 0.72 -18.90
CA PRO A 279 -12.84 1.48 -19.59
C PRO A 279 -12.82 2.97 -19.21
N TRP A 280 -13.97 3.57 -18.98
CA TRP A 280 -14.12 4.96 -18.56
C TRP A 280 -13.45 5.30 -17.23
N PHE A 281 -13.41 4.36 -16.31
CA PHE A 281 -12.82 4.54 -15.00
C PHE A 281 -11.38 4.03 -14.92
N ARG A 282 -10.95 3.19 -15.87
CA ARG A 282 -9.60 2.60 -15.84
C ARG A 282 -8.52 3.63 -16.12
N ASN A 283 -8.75 4.53 -17.07
CA ASN A 283 -7.79 5.55 -17.47
C ASN A 283 -8.50 6.83 -17.92
N PRO A 284 -8.97 7.65 -17.00
CA PRO A 284 -9.59 8.93 -17.36
C PRO A 284 -8.62 9.81 -18.17
N PRO A 285 -9.11 10.55 -19.18
CA PRO A 285 -8.27 11.39 -20.01
C PRO A 285 -7.37 12.33 -19.20
N GLY A 286 -6.06 12.26 -19.46
CA GLY A 286 -5.06 13.09 -18.80
C GLY A 286 -4.54 12.58 -17.45
N TYR A 287 -5.05 11.44 -16.96
CA TYR A 287 -4.53 10.81 -15.73
C TYR A 287 -3.13 10.22 -15.92
N SER A 288 -2.94 9.49 -17.00
CA SER A 288 -1.65 8.93 -17.37
C SER A 288 -0.95 9.77 -18.41
N PRO A 289 0.39 9.93 -18.37
CA PRO A 289 1.15 10.55 -19.45
C PRO A 289 0.93 9.85 -20.79
N VAL A 290 1.00 10.60 -21.90
CA VAL A 290 0.80 10.07 -23.26
C VAL A 290 1.72 8.87 -23.53
N ALA A 291 3.00 8.95 -23.14
CA ALA A 291 3.95 7.86 -23.32
C ALA A 291 3.51 6.56 -22.60
N ALA A 292 2.96 6.66 -21.38
CA ALA A 292 2.45 5.51 -20.66
C ALA A 292 1.20 4.92 -21.32
N ASN A 293 0.33 5.77 -21.88
CA ASN A 293 -0.85 5.32 -22.64
C ASN A 293 -0.44 4.57 -23.91
N VAL A 294 0.55 5.07 -24.63
CA VAL A 294 1.09 4.39 -25.83
C VAL A 294 1.66 3.02 -25.46
N GLN A 295 2.45 2.93 -24.39
CA GLN A 295 2.98 1.64 -23.91
C GLN A 295 1.88 0.66 -23.54
N MET A 296 0.81 1.13 -22.86
CA MET A 296 -0.35 0.27 -22.55
C MET A 296 -1.05 -0.23 -23.83
N MET A 297 -1.17 0.61 -24.85
CA MET A 297 -1.80 0.24 -26.11
C MET A 297 -0.96 -0.77 -26.91
N LEU A 298 0.35 -0.68 -26.83
CA LEU A 298 1.27 -1.60 -27.51
C LEU A 298 1.44 -2.95 -26.77
N GLY A 299 0.78 -3.13 -25.63
CA GLY A 299 0.92 -4.33 -24.80
C GLY A 299 2.27 -4.43 -24.07
N ASP A 300 3.12 -3.43 -24.23
CA ASP A 300 4.45 -3.33 -23.60
C ASP A 300 4.40 -2.75 -22.18
N ALA A 301 3.21 -2.57 -21.63
CA ALA A 301 3.10 -2.16 -20.26
C ALA A 301 3.86 -3.17 -19.41
N ALA A 302 5.04 -2.79 -18.96
CA ALA A 302 5.77 -3.49 -17.92
C ALA A 302 4.79 -3.59 -16.76
N GLY A 303 4.05 -4.70 -16.77
CA GLY A 303 2.82 -4.87 -16.06
C GLY A 303 3.09 -4.97 -14.57
N GLY A 304 3.08 -3.86 -13.94
CA GLY A 304 2.94 -3.76 -12.50
C GLY A 304 1.78 -2.83 -12.21
N GLY A 305 1.07 -3.08 -11.15
CA GLY A 305 -0.06 -2.27 -10.74
C GLY A 305 -1.36 -2.62 -11.49
N PHE A 306 -2.23 -1.64 -11.61
CA PHE A 306 -3.61 -1.83 -12.11
C PHE A 306 -3.77 -2.37 -13.55
N GLY A 307 -2.70 -2.55 -14.33
CA GLY A 307 -2.74 -3.11 -15.68
C GLY A 307 -3.18 -4.58 -15.73
N ASN A 308 -2.99 -5.33 -14.66
CA ASN A 308 -3.32 -6.76 -14.58
C ASN A 308 -4.69 -7.05 -13.95
N PHE A 309 -5.42 -6.02 -13.52
CA PHE A 309 -6.73 -6.21 -12.89
C PHE A 309 -7.80 -6.61 -13.91
N GLY A 310 -8.59 -7.64 -13.56
CA GLY A 310 -9.67 -8.15 -14.39
C GLY A 310 -9.23 -9.10 -15.51
N GLY A 311 -7.98 -9.57 -15.48
CA GLY A 311 -7.44 -10.56 -16.43
C GLY A 311 -7.45 -11.99 -15.90
N ASN A 312 -7.03 -12.94 -16.75
CA ASN A 312 -6.89 -14.36 -16.41
C ASN A 312 -5.54 -14.64 -15.71
N LEU A 313 -5.22 -13.89 -14.65
CA LEU A 313 -4.01 -14.15 -13.88
C LEU A 313 -4.16 -15.47 -13.11
N THR A 314 -3.19 -16.36 -13.24
CA THR A 314 -3.11 -17.60 -12.45
C THR A 314 -2.16 -17.42 -11.27
N VAL A 315 -2.29 -18.29 -10.26
CA VAL A 315 -1.37 -18.29 -9.12
C VAL A 315 0.08 -18.48 -9.57
N ASP A 316 0.31 -19.41 -10.51
CA ASP A 316 1.65 -19.69 -11.00
C ASP A 316 2.26 -18.51 -11.77
N ALA A 317 1.44 -17.82 -12.57
CA ALA A 317 1.86 -16.59 -13.24
C ALA A 317 2.13 -15.45 -12.23
N ALA A 318 1.33 -15.32 -11.18
CA ALA A 318 1.54 -14.34 -10.14
C ALA A 318 2.86 -14.56 -9.37
N VAL A 319 3.20 -15.82 -9.08
CA VAL A 319 4.50 -16.20 -8.49
C VAL A 319 5.65 -15.92 -9.46
N ALA A 320 5.54 -16.37 -10.70
CA ALA A 320 6.56 -16.15 -11.72
C ALA A 320 6.85 -14.64 -11.94
N ASN A 321 5.82 -13.80 -11.79
CA ASN A 321 5.95 -12.35 -11.88
C ASN A 321 6.47 -11.70 -10.60
N GLY A 322 6.51 -12.41 -9.46
CA GLY A 322 6.87 -11.87 -8.16
C GLY A 322 5.79 -11.00 -7.50
N THR A 323 4.53 -11.14 -7.92
CA THR A 323 3.38 -10.42 -7.34
C THR A 323 2.66 -11.22 -6.26
N MET A 324 3.00 -12.50 -6.13
CA MET A 324 2.52 -13.41 -5.10
C MET A 324 3.66 -14.26 -4.54
N PHE A 325 3.65 -14.45 -3.23
CA PHE A 325 4.49 -15.41 -2.51
C PHE A 325 3.59 -16.37 -1.73
N TYR A 326 3.59 -17.66 -2.08
CA TYR A 326 2.78 -18.63 -1.38
C TYR A 326 3.48 -19.98 -1.28
N GLY A 327 3.09 -20.76 -0.29
CA GLY A 327 3.61 -22.11 -0.08
C GLY A 327 3.77 -22.45 1.37
N THR A 328 4.59 -23.49 1.60
CA THR A 328 5.13 -23.76 2.94
C THR A 328 6.10 -22.65 3.37
N PRO A 329 6.43 -22.55 4.67
CA PRO A 329 7.36 -21.52 5.17
C PRO A 329 8.68 -21.44 4.40
N ASP A 330 9.28 -22.58 4.08
CA ASP A 330 10.54 -22.62 3.32
C ASP A 330 10.39 -22.04 1.91
N LYS A 331 9.32 -22.41 1.21
CA LYS A 331 9.05 -21.90 -0.13
C LYS A 331 8.83 -20.39 -0.14
N VAL A 332 8.04 -19.88 0.80
CA VAL A 332 7.77 -18.44 0.89
C VAL A 332 9.02 -17.67 1.26
N PHE A 333 9.83 -18.18 2.19
CA PHE A 333 11.10 -17.55 2.53
C PHE A 333 12.02 -17.42 1.31
N GLU A 334 12.21 -18.51 0.54
CA GLU A 334 13.08 -18.50 -0.64
C GLU A 334 12.53 -17.61 -1.77
N GLN A 335 11.21 -17.54 -1.96
CA GLN A 335 10.59 -16.63 -2.92
C GLN A 335 10.85 -15.17 -2.56
N ILE A 336 10.65 -14.79 -1.30
CA ILE A 336 10.92 -13.43 -0.81
C ILE A 336 12.41 -13.10 -0.90
N LYS A 337 13.29 -14.02 -0.52
CA LYS A 337 14.75 -13.88 -0.62
C LYS A 337 15.19 -13.66 -2.07
N THR A 338 14.72 -14.46 -2.99
CA THR A 338 15.00 -14.32 -4.42
C THR A 338 14.55 -12.96 -4.94
N PHE A 339 13.33 -12.55 -4.58
CA PHE A 339 12.78 -11.25 -4.97
C PHE A 339 13.60 -10.10 -4.37
N TYR A 340 13.94 -10.17 -3.09
CA TYR A 340 14.74 -9.17 -2.38
C TYR A 340 16.06 -8.90 -3.10
N HIS A 341 16.79 -9.95 -3.44
CA HIS A 341 18.08 -9.81 -4.15
C HIS A 341 17.88 -9.25 -5.56
N HIS A 342 16.89 -9.71 -6.29
CA HIS A 342 16.62 -9.24 -7.65
C HIS A 342 16.34 -7.74 -7.72
N VAL A 343 15.59 -7.19 -6.74
CA VAL A 343 15.21 -5.76 -6.73
C VAL A 343 16.23 -4.85 -6.06
N GLY A 344 17.32 -5.42 -5.51
CA GLY A 344 18.36 -4.67 -4.81
C GLY A 344 18.00 -4.25 -3.39
N GLY A 345 17.12 -5.00 -2.73
CA GLY A 345 16.79 -4.87 -1.31
C GLY A 345 15.69 -3.84 -0.99
N PHE A 346 14.90 -4.18 0.01
CA PHE A 346 13.86 -3.33 0.62
C PHE A 346 13.71 -3.70 2.11
N GLY A 347 13.30 -2.76 2.94
CA GLY A 347 13.20 -2.97 4.39
C GLY A 347 11.80 -3.18 4.91
N ASN A 348 10.78 -3.02 4.06
CA ASN A 348 9.38 -3.18 4.46
C ASN A 348 8.64 -4.11 3.49
N LEU A 349 8.08 -5.19 4.02
CA LEU A 349 7.24 -6.12 3.28
C LEU A 349 5.78 -5.92 3.70
N LEU A 350 4.95 -5.52 2.74
CA LEU A 350 3.52 -5.30 2.92
C LEU A 350 2.79 -6.57 2.44
N LEU A 351 2.25 -7.32 3.39
CA LEU A 351 1.66 -8.63 3.17
C LEU A 351 0.17 -8.48 2.91
N MET A 352 -0.28 -8.48 1.65
CA MET A 352 -1.69 -8.61 1.33
C MET A 352 -2.12 -10.05 1.66
N GLY A 353 -2.49 -10.26 2.92
CA GLY A 353 -2.84 -11.57 3.48
C GLY A 353 -4.34 -11.82 3.58
N GLN A 354 -5.16 -10.82 3.18
CA GLN A 354 -6.62 -10.90 3.10
C GLN A 354 -7.13 -10.05 1.94
N ALA A 355 -7.92 -10.65 1.05
CA ALA A 355 -8.41 -10.01 -0.16
C ALA A 355 -9.87 -10.37 -0.50
N GLY A 356 -10.62 -10.88 0.48
CA GLY A 356 -12.06 -11.11 0.40
C GLY A 356 -12.52 -12.53 0.65
N HIS A 357 -11.98 -13.53 -0.03
CA HIS A 357 -12.49 -14.90 0.01
C HIS A 357 -11.85 -15.85 1.04
N LEU A 358 -10.77 -15.46 1.70
CA LEU A 358 -10.28 -16.18 2.85
C LEU A 358 -11.26 -16.01 4.00
N ASP A 359 -11.59 -17.09 4.70
CA ASP A 359 -12.34 -17.00 5.95
C ASP A 359 -11.42 -16.57 7.11
N HIS A 360 -11.97 -16.44 8.33
CA HIS A 360 -11.20 -16.00 9.48
C HIS A 360 -10.07 -16.97 9.82
N ASP A 361 -10.38 -18.26 9.87
CA ASP A 361 -9.40 -19.28 10.28
C ASP A 361 -8.26 -19.41 9.26
N GLU A 362 -8.58 -19.32 7.98
CA GLU A 362 -7.59 -19.31 6.90
C GLU A 362 -6.69 -18.05 6.98
N THR A 363 -7.28 -16.89 7.23
CA THR A 363 -6.52 -15.65 7.41
C THR A 363 -5.59 -15.72 8.60
N VAL A 364 -6.10 -16.19 9.73
CA VAL A 364 -5.33 -16.37 10.98
C VAL A 364 -4.22 -17.41 10.81
N LEU A 365 -4.49 -18.50 10.10
CA LEU A 365 -3.45 -19.49 9.74
C LEU A 365 -2.31 -18.82 8.95
N GLY A 366 -2.65 -18.06 7.91
CA GLY A 366 -1.66 -17.34 7.10
C GLY A 366 -0.82 -16.35 7.90
N ILE A 367 -1.46 -15.54 8.75
CA ILE A 367 -0.77 -14.57 9.63
C ILE A 367 0.19 -15.30 10.60
N ARG A 368 -0.29 -16.32 11.30
CA ARG A 368 0.49 -17.04 12.32
C ARG A 368 1.65 -17.81 11.72
N THR A 369 1.40 -18.54 10.63
CA THR A 369 2.45 -19.32 9.98
C THR A 369 3.55 -18.41 9.44
N PHE A 370 3.19 -17.30 8.78
CA PHE A 370 4.16 -16.31 8.36
C PHE A 370 4.96 -15.73 9.53
N ALA A 371 4.26 -15.28 10.56
CA ALA A 371 4.89 -14.59 11.69
C ALA A 371 5.85 -15.45 12.49
N ARG A 372 5.53 -16.75 12.64
CA ARG A 372 6.30 -17.68 13.47
C ARG A 372 7.42 -18.40 12.72
N GLU A 373 7.22 -18.69 11.44
CA GLU A 373 8.13 -19.56 10.68
C GLU A 373 8.90 -18.84 9.55
N VAL A 374 8.37 -17.77 9.00
CA VAL A 374 9.02 -17.02 7.91
C VAL A 374 9.66 -15.72 8.42
N TYR A 375 8.93 -14.92 9.18
CA TYR A 375 9.35 -13.58 9.57
C TYR A 375 10.62 -13.53 10.42
N PRO A 376 10.87 -14.43 11.39
CA PRO A 376 12.12 -14.46 12.14
C PRO A 376 13.35 -14.62 11.23
N ARG A 377 13.26 -15.51 10.24
CA ARG A 377 14.31 -15.74 9.25
C ARG A 377 14.56 -14.52 8.36
N LEU A 378 13.49 -13.83 7.93
CA LEU A 378 13.62 -12.59 7.16
C LEU A 378 14.28 -11.47 7.97
N LYS A 379 14.02 -11.38 9.28
CA LYS A 379 14.68 -10.39 10.14
C LYS A 379 16.16 -10.66 10.31
N GLU A 380 16.55 -11.93 10.43
CA GLU A 380 17.93 -12.36 10.56
C GLU A 380 18.70 -12.13 9.25
N GLU A 381 18.16 -12.56 8.11
CA GLU A 381 18.80 -12.47 6.79
C GLU A 381 18.88 -11.02 6.28
N PHE A 382 17.86 -10.18 6.58
CA PHE A 382 17.71 -8.84 6.01
C PHE A 382 17.58 -7.77 7.11
N PRO A 383 18.68 -7.32 7.73
CA PRO A 383 18.65 -6.32 8.78
C PRO A 383 18.18 -4.95 8.26
N ASP A 384 17.46 -4.20 9.11
CA ASP A 384 16.83 -2.91 8.76
C ASP A 384 17.82 -1.79 8.40
N ASN A 385 19.08 -1.93 8.77
CA ASN A 385 20.17 -0.99 8.48
C ASN A 385 20.95 -1.31 7.20
N ALA A 386 20.56 -2.35 6.44
CA ALA A 386 21.18 -2.66 5.16
C ALA A 386 20.99 -1.51 4.15
N ILE A 387 21.87 -1.49 3.14
CA ILE A 387 21.86 -0.46 2.10
C ILE A 387 21.27 -1.04 0.82
N SER A 388 20.31 -0.34 0.25
CA SER A 388 19.68 -0.72 -1.00
C SER A 388 20.63 -0.55 -2.19
N GLY A 389 20.66 -1.53 -3.08
CA GLY A 389 21.51 -1.51 -4.29
C GLY A 389 22.95 -2.00 -4.09
N ARG A 390 23.37 -2.30 -2.85
CA ARG A 390 24.64 -2.97 -2.59
C ARG A 390 24.42 -4.45 -2.36
N GLY A 391 25.06 -5.29 -3.20
CA GLY A 391 25.25 -6.71 -2.88
C GLY A 391 24.18 -7.69 -3.33
N ALA A 392 23.66 -7.53 -4.53
CA ALA A 392 23.09 -8.67 -5.27
C ALA A 392 24.16 -9.43 -6.09
N THR A 393 25.44 -9.08 -5.91
CA THR A 393 26.53 -9.79 -6.56
C THR A 393 27.23 -10.69 -5.55
N SER A 394 26.84 -12.00 -5.61
CA SER A 394 27.72 -13.15 -5.44
C SER A 394 28.57 -13.26 -4.17
N ALA A 395 28.02 -13.93 -3.19
CA ALA A 395 28.82 -14.83 -2.35
C ALA A 395 28.90 -16.25 -2.95
N ALA A 396 28.75 -16.39 -4.27
CA ALA A 396 28.76 -17.68 -4.98
C ALA A 396 29.80 -17.74 -6.10
N ALA A 397 30.99 -17.13 -5.87
CA ALA A 397 32.14 -17.33 -6.75
C ALA A 397 33.43 -17.26 -5.98
N THR A 398 33.62 -18.13 -4.98
CA THR A 398 34.91 -18.60 -4.50
C THR A 398 34.70 -19.71 -3.47
N ARG A 399 34.52 -20.94 -3.96
CA ARG A 399 35.19 -22.17 -3.47
C ARG A 399 34.91 -23.32 -4.43
#